data_d6cc2500214fac86ca441c42adf34623
#
_entry.id   d6cc2500214fac86ca441c42adf34623
#
_cell.length_a   1.000
_cell.length_b   1.000
_cell.length_c   1.000
_cell.angle_alpha   90.00
_cell.angle_beta   90.00
_cell.angle_gamma   90.00
#
_symmetry.space_group_name_H-M   'P 1'
#
loop_
_entity.id
_entity.type
_entity.pdbx_description
1 polymer ?
#
loop_
_entity_poly.entity_id
_entity_poly.type
_entity_poly.pdbx_seq_one_letter_code
_entity_poly.pdbx_strand_id
1 'polypeptide(L)'
;MSNAMSKAEANALSVIYDVAGSQVALDLPFVKKYLVRGRADLVSDQEIVLFMNTCKNQGMNPLVNGEVYLIKYSKDDPAQIVVGKGTYLRRAVENPGFQHKEDGILVLRGDEIVKKEGCCPYPGEKLLGGWCRITYVRNGKEFTAYKEVALSEYDKNMANWKSKPATMINKVAVSQCCREAFPRDFQGTYSEDEMVAAGAIPADYTVIDETGADPEPEDPPISQEQRQALFKMAHDHLGKDEGNKAILTLIQSHGLNSTTGMKVSTYNTIMEELVSTIQSLAADPSPAEEPDQVGEPEDQ
;
A
#
# COMPACT_ATOMS: atom_id res chain seq x y z
N MET A 1 23.11 25.09 -19.31
CA MET A 1 23.57 24.19 -20.40
C MET A 1 23.13 22.79 -20.03
N SER A 2 22.08 22.30 -20.69
CA SER A 2 21.53 20.96 -20.50
C SER A 2 22.49 19.97 -21.14
N ASN A 3 23.12 19.13 -20.33
CA ASN A 3 23.98 18.04 -20.80
C ASN A 3 23.05 16.93 -21.30
N ALA A 4 22.71 16.96 -22.58
CA ALA A 4 22.02 15.84 -23.23
C ALA A 4 23.02 14.69 -23.31
N MET A 5 22.85 13.67 -22.46
CA MET A 5 23.61 12.42 -22.53
C MET A 5 23.51 11.85 -23.97
N SER A 6 24.64 11.44 -24.53
CA SER A 6 24.66 10.83 -25.84
C SER A 6 23.89 9.50 -25.81
N LYS A 7 23.29 9.10 -26.95
CA LYS A 7 22.57 7.82 -27.08
C LYS A 7 23.42 6.60 -26.72
N ALA A 8 24.74 6.74 -26.80
CA ALA A 8 25.73 5.73 -26.42
C ALA A 8 25.89 5.65 -24.89
N GLU A 9 25.84 6.77 -24.17
CA GLU A 9 25.87 6.81 -22.69
C GLU A 9 24.56 6.29 -22.09
N ALA A 10 23.42 6.57 -22.73
CA ALA A 10 22.13 6.01 -22.33
C ALA A 10 22.08 4.46 -22.52
N ASN A 11 22.71 3.92 -23.58
CA ASN A 11 22.85 2.48 -23.77
C ASN A 11 23.86 1.83 -22.80
N ALA A 12 24.84 2.56 -22.31
CA ALA A 12 25.81 2.07 -21.31
C ALA A 12 25.19 1.87 -19.91
N LEU A 13 24.01 2.43 -19.68
CA LEU A 13 23.28 2.38 -18.40
C LEU A 13 22.00 1.51 -18.48
N SER A 14 21.94 0.58 -19.42
CA SER A 14 20.88 -0.41 -19.55
C SER A 14 21.39 -1.82 -19.22
N VAL A 15 20.52 -2.65 -18.64
CA VAL A 15 20.82 -4.03 -18.28
C VAL A 15 19.76 -4.94 -18.90
N ILE A 16 20.22 -5.95 -19.66
CA ILE A 16 19.33 -6.97 -20.26
C ILE A 16 19.78 -8.34 -19.73
N TYR A 17 18.81 -9.15 -19.32
CA TYR A 17 19.05 -10.51 -18.81
C TYR A 17 17.79 -11.35 -18.88
N ASP A 18 17.94 -12.67 -18.78
CA ASP A 18 16.81 -13.63 -18.81
C ASP A 18 16.54 -14.16 -17.41
N VAL A 19 15.25 -14.22 -17.03
CA VAL A 19 14.76 -14.79 -15.76
C VAL A 19 13.54 -15.64 -16.04
N ALA A 20 13.58 -16.92 -15.64
CA ALA A 20 12.47 -17.85 -15.77
C ALA A 20 11.86 -17.90 -17.19
N GLY A 21 12.71 -17.82 -18.23
CA GLY A 21 12.30 -17.83 -19.63
C GLY A 21 11.74 -16.51 -20.17
N SER A 22 11.78 -15.44 -19.38
CA SER A 22 11.37 -14.09 -19.79
C SER A 22 12.57 -13.18 -19.85
N GLN A 23 12.68 -12.39 -20.93
CA GLN A 23 13.72 -11.36 -21.04
C GLN A 23 13.30 -10.12 -20.28
N VAL A 24 14.19 -9.65 -19.40
CA VAL A 24 14.04 -8.42 -18.61
C VAL A 24 15.01 -7.38 -19.17
N ALA A 25 14.49 -6.22 -19.57
CA ALA A 25 15.27 -5.07 -20.01
C ALA A 25 14.98 -3.88 -19.09
N LEU A 26 16.02 -3.33 -18.47
CA LEU A 26 15.94 -2.22 -17.53
C LEU A 26 16.84 -1.10 -18.00
N ASP A 27 16.35 0.14 -17.97
CA ASP A 27 17.16 1.35 -18.13
C ASP A 27 16.92 2.32 -16.97
N LEU A 28 17.81 3.29 -16.81
CA LEU A 28 17.73 4.28 -15.73
C LEU A 28 16.38 5.03 -15.68
N PRO A 29 15.87 5.61 -16.78
CA PRO A 29 14.62 6.34 -16.76
C PRO A 29 13.43 5.47 -16.36
N PHE A 30 13.39 4.24 -16.86
CA PHE A 30 12.33 3.29 -16.56
C PHE A 30 12.34 2.91 -15.08
N VAL A 31 13.50 2.50 -14.55
CA VAL A 31 13.64 2.12 -13.13
C VAL A 31 13.26 3.29 -12.23
N LYS A 32 13.79 4.50 -12.52
CA LYS A 32 13.51 5.69 -11.71
C LYS A 32 12.03 6.04 -11.68
N LYS A 33 11.33 5.88 -12.80
CA LYS A 33 9.92 6.26 -12.95
C LYS A 33 8.96 5.22 -12.37
N TYR A 34 9.26 3.92 -12.51
CA TYR A 34 8.29 2.85 -12.26
C TYR A 34 8.69 1.88 -11.15
N LEU A 35 9.98 1.73 -10.83
CA LEU A 35 10.46 0.70 -9.89
C LEU A 35 11.04 1.27 -8.59
N VAL A 36 11.23 2.59 -8.51
CA VAL A 36 11.63 3.25 -7.26
C VAL A 36 10.39 3.61 -6.47
N ARG A 37 10.36 3.20 -5.21
CA ARG A 37 9.32 3.59 -4.25
C ARG A 37 9.82 4.68 -3.30
N GLY A 38 8.91 5.44 -2.70
CA GLY A 38 9.24 6.55 -1.82
C GLY A 38 9.73 7.77 -2.57
N ARG A 39 10.90 8.31 -2.19
CA ARG A 39 11.47 9.54 -2.73
C ARG A 39 12.30 9.28 -3.99
N ALA A 40 11.63 8.92 -5.09
CA ALA A 40 12.29 8.66 -6.38
C ALA A 40 13.09 9.86 -6.92
N ASP A 41 12.74 11.08 -6.49
CA ASP A 41 13.46 12.31 -6.80
C ASP A 41 14.87 12.37 -6.19
N LEU A 42 15.11 11.66 -5.09
CA LEU A 42 16.36 11.63 -4.35
C LEU A 42 17.27 10.45 -4.71
N VAL A 43 16.78 9.50 -5.50
CA VAL A 43 17.58 8.33 -5.88
C VAL A 43 18.65 8.74 -6.90
N SER A 44 19.90 8.31 -6.67
CA SER A 44 21.01 8.55 -7.58
C SER A 44 21.07 7.50 -8.70
N ASP A 45 21.66 7.88 -9.83
CA ASP A 45 21.85 6.96 -10.95
C ASP A 45 22.74 5.76 -10.55
N GLN A 46 23.69 5.95 -9.64
CA GLN A 46 24.54 4.87 -9.12
C GLN A 46 23.75 3.84 -8.32
N GLU A 47 22.79 4.28 -7.50
CA GLU A 47 21.89 3.39 -6.75
C GLU A 47 21.00 2.57 -7.69
N ILE A 48 20.51 3.19 -8.78
CA ILE A 48 19.73 2.50 -9.80
C ILE A 48 20.57 1.47 -10.55
N VAL A 49 21.80 1.82 -10.95
CA VAL A 49 22.72 0.89 -11.60
C VAL A 49 23.06 -0.30 -10.70
N LEU A 50 23.30 -0.05 -9.41
CA LEU A 50 23.49 -1.12 -8.42
C LEU A 50 22.27 -2.04 -8.33
N PHE A 51 21.08 -1.48 -8.26
CA PHE A 51 19.83 -2.23 -8.25
C PHE A 51 19.67 -3.12 -9.49
N MET A 52 19.83 -2.55 -10.70
CA MET A 52 19.72 -3.30 -11.96
C MET A 52 20.71 -4.45 -12.04
N ASN A 53 21.98 -4.22 -11.64
CA ASN A 53 23.00 -5.26 -11.62
C ASN A 53 22.73 -6.33 -10.55
N THR A 54 22.20 -5.94 -9.39
CA THR A 54 21.78 -6.89 -8.35
C THR A 54 20.65 -7.78 -8.85
N CYS A 55 19.64 -7.21 -9.52
CA CYS A 55 18.57 -7.98 -10.13
C CYS A 55 19.08 -8.98 -11.16
N LYS A 56 19.98 -8.55 -12.06
CA LYS A 56 20.63 -9.42 -13.05
C LYS A 56 21.41 -10.56 -12.40
N ASN A 57 22.30 -10.24 -11.46
CA ASN A 57 23.20 -11.20 -10.84
C ASN A 57 22.47 -12.23 -9.99
N GLN A 58 21.33 -11.84 -9.41
CA GLN A 58 20.52 -12.71 -8.58
C GLN A 58 19.31 -13.31 -9.33
N GLY A 59 19.15 -13.06 -10.63
CA GLY A 59 18.02 -13.56 -11.41
C GLY A 59 16.67 -13.11 -10.82
N MET A 60 16.52 -11.83 -10.47
CA MET A 60 15.27 -11.25 -9.99
C MET A 60 14.56 -10.48 -11.09
N ASN A 61 13.24 -10.58 -11.15
CA ASN A 61 12.43 -9.85 -12.12
C ASN A 61 11.65 -8.71 -11.45
N PRO A 62 12.15 -7.46 -11.49
CA PRO A 62 11.47 -6.32 -10.88
C PRO A 62 10.19 -5.90 -11.62
N LEU A 63 9.89 -6.49 -12.78
CA LEU A 63 8.64 -6.27 -13.52
C LEU A 63 7.51 -7.15 -12.99
N VAL A 64 7.83 -8.17 -12.19
CA VAL A 64 6.83 -8.95 -11.45
C VAL A 64 6.52 -8.24 -10.15
N ASN A 65 5.25 -7.89 -9.96
CA ASN A 65 4.81 -7.15 -8.78
C ASN A 65 5.17 -7.90 -7.48
N GLY A 66 5.78 -7.19 -6.54
CA GLY A 66 6.16 -7.75 -5.25
C GLY A 66 7.41 -8.63 -5.26
N GLU A 67 8.11 -8.82 -6.39
CA GLU A 67 9.33 -9.63 -6.41
C GLU A 67 10.52 -8.87 -5.82
N VAL A 68 10.84 -7.70 -6.35
CA VAL A 68 11.93 -6.86 -5.87
C VAL A 68 11.69 -5.41 -6.27
N TYR A 69 12.05 -4.48 -5.42
CA TYR A 69 11.95 -3.04 -5.69
C TYR A 69 13.01 -2.26 -4.93
N LEU A 70 13.25 -1.02 -5.39
CA LEU A 70 14.18 -0.09 -4.80
C LEU A 70 13.41 0.96 -4.00
N ILE A 71 13.75 1.15 -2.73
CA ILE A 71 13.11 2.16 -1.89
C ILE A 71 14.12 3.22 -1.48
N LYS A 72 13.77 4.50 -1.65
CA LYS A 72 14.50 5.65 -1.15
C LYS A 72 13.66 6.40 -0.13
N TYR A 73 14.15 6.48 1.09
CA TYR A 73 13.41 7.12 2.20
C TYR A 73 13.83 8.58 2.39
N SER A 74 15.11 8.84 2.44
CA SER A 74 15.67 10.18 2.66
C SER A 74 16.85 10.44 1.73
N LYS A 75 17.37 11.67 1.76
CA LYS A 75 18.56 12.05 1.00
C LYS A 75 19.83 11.41 1.57
N ASP A 76 19.89 11.29 2.89
CA ASP A 76 21.10 10.90 3.62
C ASP A 76 21.23 9.37 3.73
N ASP A 77 20.13 8.62 3.62
CA ASP A 77 20.16 7.17 3.64
C ASP A 77 20.32 6.60 2.22
N PRO A 78 21.11 5.54 2.04
CA PRO A 78 21.21 4.84 0.76
C PRO A 78 19.86 4.21 0.39
N ALA A 79 19.58 4.12 -0.93
CA ALA A 79 18.42 3.39 -1.40
C ALA A 79 18.53 1.89 -1.06
N GLN A 80 17.42 1.31 -0.58
CA GLN A 80 17.37 -0.08 -0.12
C GLN A 80 16.75 -0.98 -1.19
N ILE A 81 17.41 -2.13 -1.45
CA ILE A 81 16.88 -3.18 -2.32
C ILE A 81 16.06 -4.13 -1.45
N VAL A 82 14.77 -4.20 -1.71
CA VAL A 82 13.81 -4.96 -0.91
C VAL A 82 13.23 -6.09 -1.74
N VAL A 83 13.19 -7.28 -1.16
CA VAL A 83 12.68 -8.49 -1.79
C VAL A 83 11.42 -8.95 -1.07
N GLY A 84 10.36 -9.20 -1.83
CA GLY A 84 9.08 -9.64 -1.29
C GLY A 84 9.11 -11.09 -0.75
N LYS A 85 8.25 -11.38 0.23
CA LYS A 85 8.12 -12.74 0.82
C LYS A 85 7.86 -13.81 -0.23
N GLY A 86 7.03 -13.50 -1.24
CA GLY A 86 6.71 -14.43 -2.33
C GLY A 86 7.95 -14.91 -3.07
N THR A 87 8.91 -14.04 -3.27
CA THR A 87 10.19 -14.37 -3.92
C THR A 87 11.03 -15.35 -3.09
N TYR A 88 11.06 -15.15 -1.76
CA TYR A 88 11.74 -16.11 -0.87
C TYR A 88 11.13 -17.50 -0.98
N LEU A 89 9.81 -17.58 -0.90
CA LEU A 89 9.14 -18.87 -0.96
C LEU A 89 9.28 -19.54 -2.35
N ARG A 90 9.08 -18.76 -3.42
CA ARG A 90 9.24 -19.26 -4.79
C ARG A 90 10.64 -19.85 -5.02
N ARG A 91 11.69 -19.10 -4.70
CA ARG A 91 13.08 -19.53 -4.85
C ARG A 91 13.41 -20.75 -3.98
N ALA A 92 12.89 -20.79 -2.75
CA ALA A 92 13.08 -21.94 -1.89
C ALA A 92 12.44 -23.21 -2.53
N VAL A 93 11.22 -23.10 -3.04
CA VAL A 93 10.50 -24.23 -3.68
C VAL A 93 11.14 -24.63 -5.00
N GLU A 94 11.69 -23.69 -5.78
CA GLU A 94 12.42 -23.95 -7.03
C GLU A 94 13.80 -24.62 -6.81
N ASN A 95 14.35 -24.54 -5.59
CA ASN A 95 15.61 -25.19 -5.27
C ASN A 95 15.45 -26.71 -5.29
N PRO A 96 16.28 -27.46 -6.07
CA PRO A 96 16.15 -28.92 -6.18
C PRO A 96 16.27 -29.67 -4.86
N GLY A 97 16.89 -29.05 -3.85
CA GLY A 97 17.01 -29.64 -2.52
C GLY A 97 15.80 -29.43 -1.63
N PHE A 98 14.88 -28.55 -1.96
CA PHE A 98 13.70 -28.28 -1.14
C PHE A 98 12.80 -29.49 -1.03
N GLN A 99 12.36 -29.83 0.17
CA GLN A 99 11.44 -30.94 0.42
C GLN A 99 10.11 -30.45 1.01
N HIS A 100 10.18 -29.73 2.10
CA HIS A 100 9.00 -29.37 2.89
C HIS A 100 9.21 -28.09 3.69
N LYS A 101 8.13 -27.34 3.92
CA LYS A 101 8.10 -26.15 4.77
C LYS A 101 6.91 -26.18 5.72
N GLU A 102 7.17 -25.90 6.97
CA GLU A 102 6.17 -25.64 8.02
C GLU A 102 6.45 -24.26 8.62
N ASP A 103 5.41 -23.50 8.88
CA ASP A 103 5.55 -22.17 9.49
C ASP A 103 4.31 -21.76 10.26
N GLY A 104 4.49 -20.81 11.14
CA GLY A 104 3.38 -20.30 11.92
C GLY A 104 3.82 -19.31 12.99
N ILE A 105 3.03 -19.25 14.05
CA ILE A 105 3.23 -18.32 15.17
C ILE A 105 3.44 -19.05 16.49
N LEU A 106 4.11 -18.37 17.41
CA LEU A 106 4.26 -18.74 18.80
C LEU A 106 3.27 -17.93 19.63
N VAL A 107 2.47 -18.58 20.43
CA VAL A 107 1.50 -17.93 21.32
C VAL A 107 1.64 -18.44 22.74
N LEU A 108 1.34 -17.58 23.71
CA LEU A 108 1.16 -17.95 25.10
C LEU A 108 -0.33 -18.22 25.35
N ARG A 109 -0.65 -19.42 25.80
CA ARG A 109 -1.99 -19.84 26.21
C ARG A 109 -1.95 -20.22 27.69
N GLY A 110 -2.47 -19.36 28.56
CA GLY A 110 -2.20 -19.47 30.01
C GLY A 110 -0.70 -19.32 30.27
N ASP A 111 -0.06 -20.34 30.83
CA ASP A 111 1.38 -20.38 31.07
C ASP A 111 2.16 -21.24 30.08
N GLU A 112 1.50 -21.76 29.05
CA GLU A 112 2.11 -22.64 28.05
C GLU A 112 2.43 -21.91 26.76
N ILE A 113 3.64 -22.13 26.21
CA ILE A 113 4.02 -21.66 24.87
C ILE A 113 3.59 -22.71 23.84
N VAL A 114 2.70 -22.31 22.94
CA VAL A 114 2.13 -23.18 21.90
C VAL A 114 2.61 -22.73 20.52
N LYS A 115 3.11 -23.69 19.75
CA LYS A 115 3.37 -23.53 18.29
C LYS A 115 2.10 -23.75 17.53
N LYS A 116 1.70 -22.77 16.73
CA LYS A 116 0.52 -22.86 15.86
C LYS A 116 0.95 -22.71 14.41
N GLU A 117 0.43 -23.55 13.54
CA GLU A 117 0.51 -23.34 12.10
C GLU A 117 -0.38 -22.18 11.67
N GLY A 118 0.09 -21.42 10.67
CA GLY A 118 -0.59 -20.21 10.23
C GLY A 118 -0.40 -19.01 11.16
N CYS A 119 -1.17 -17.94 10.91
CA CYS A 119 -0.97 -16.64 11.53
C CYS A 119 -2.18 -16.13 12.33
N CYS A 120 -3.03 -17.04 12.87
CA CYS A 120 -4.24 -16.65 13.58
C CYS A 120 -4.14 -16.96 15.08
N PRO A 121 -3.83 -15.99 15.96
CA PRO A 121 -4.00 -16.16 17.39
C PRO A 121 -5.48 -16.21 17.75
N TYR A 122 -5.88 -17.10 18.69
CA TYR A 122 -7.26 -17.19 19.15
C TYR A 122 -7.50 -16.27 20.36
N PRO A 123 -8.77 -15.98 20.69
CA PRO A 123 -9.11 -15.22 21.89
C PRO A 123 -8.47 -15.82 23.15
N GLY A 124 -7.81 -14.99 23.95
CA GLY A 124 -7.08 -15.40 25.14
C GLY A 124 -5.63 -15.85 24.92
N GLU A 125 -5.17 -15.94 23.67
CA GLU A 125 -3.77 -16.19 23.34
C GLU A 125 -3.00 -14.88 23.17
N LYS A 126 -1.79 -14.82 23.74
CA LYS A 126 -0.87 -13.69 23.55
C LYS A 126 0.18 -14.07 22.50
N LEU A 127 0.27 -13.30 21.42
CA LEU A 127 1.32 -13.49 20.40
C LEU A 127 2.71 -13.24 20.98
N LEU A 128 3.62 -14.19 20.82
CA LEU A 128 5.01 -14.11 21.27
C LEU A 128 6.00 -13.97 20.12
N GLY A 129 5.74 -14.62 18.96
CA GLY A 129 6.69 -14.65 17.87
C GLY A 129 6.19 -15.44 16.66
N GLY A 130 7.11 -15.67 15.73
CA GLY A 130 6.90 -16.51 14.56
C GLY A 130 7.91 -17.65 14.50
N TRP A 131 7.59 -18.72 13.79
CA TRP A 131 8.51 -19.82 13.55
C TRP A 131 8.40 -20.35 12.13
N CYS A 132 9.50 -20.92 11.65
CA CYS A 132 9.54 -21.61 10.34
C CYS A 132 10.53 -22.78 10.42
N ARG A 133 10.17 -23.86 9.74
CA ARG A 133 11.00 -25.05 9.52
C ARG A 133 11.04 -25.35 8.04
N ILE A 134 12.23 -25.57 7.49
CA ILE A 134 12.43 -26.03 6.10
C ILE A 134 13.28 -27.29 6.14
N THR A 135 12.74 -28.37 5.58
CA THR A 135 13.47 -29.62 5.34
C THR A 135 14.00 -29.63 3.92
N TYR A 136 15.27 -29.92 3.75
CA TYR A 136 15.93 -29.92 2.45
C TYR A 136 17.02 -31.01 2.35
N VAL A 137 17.34 -31.43 1.11
CA VAL A 137 18.39 -32.39 0.82
C VAL A 137 19.60 -31.67 0.22
N ARG A 138 20.78 -31.97 0.73
CA ARG A 138 22.05 -31.51 0.18
C ARG A 138 23.06 -32.68 0.15
N ASN A 139 23.65 -32.94 -1.00
CA ASN A 139 24.59 -34.07 -1.19
C ASN A 139 23.99 -35.44 -0.73
N GLY A 140 22.71 -35.67 -1.03
CA GLY A 140 22.01 -36.90 -0.67
C GLY A 140 21.67 -37.08 0.80
N LYS A 141 21.91 -36.06 1.65
CA LYS A 141 21.58 -36.05 3.06
C LYS A 141 20.49 -35.02 3.35
N GLU A 142 19.56 -35.38 4.22
CA GLU A 142 18.51 -34.51 4.69
C GLU A 142 19.03 -33.59 5.80
N PHE A 143 18.61 -32.32 5.74
CA PHE A 143 18.88 -31.27 6.72
C PHE A 143 17.62 -30.52 7.06
N THR A 144 17.61 -29.88 8.20
CA THR A 144 16.51 -29.01 8.63
C THR A 144 17.08 -27.64 9.04
N ALA A 145 16.59 -26.58 8.39
CA ALA A 145 16.74 -25.24 8.90
C ALA A 145 15.52 -24.91 9.79
N TYR A 146 15.76 -24.30 10.93
CA TYR A 146 14.70 -23.94 11.88
C TYR A 146 14.96 -22.57 12.48
N LYS A 147 13.93 -21.71 12.48
CA LYS A 147 13.95 -20.37 13.07
C LYS A 147 12.74 -20.14 13.96
N GLU A 148 13.02 -19.57 15.10
CA GLU A 148 12.03 -18.86 15.94
C GLU A 148 12.48 -17.41 16.06
N VAL A 149 11.55 -16.48 15.91
CA VAL A 149 11.81 -15.03 16.01
C VAL A 149 10.83 -14.40 16.99
N ALA A 150 11.34 -13.63 17.93
CA ALA A 150 10.52 -12.98 18.95
C ALA A 150 9.84 -11.72 18.36
N LEU A 151 8.54 -11.55 18.63
CA LEU A 151 7.81 -10.37 18.23
C LEU A 151 8.45 -9.09 18.77
N SER A 152 8.93 -9.11 20.01
CA SER A 152 9.54 -7.97 20.69
C SER A 152 10.78 -7.41 20.01
N GLU A 153 11.48 -8.20 19.18
CA GLU A 153 12.67 -7.75 18.47
C GLU A 153 12.32 -6.97 17.20
N TYR A 154 11.14 -7.20 16.62
CA TYR A 154 10.74 -6.69 15.31
C TYR A 154 9.60 -5.67 15.38
N ASP A 155 8.71 -5.79 16.37
CA ASP A 155 7.53 -4.95 16.46
C ASP A 155 7.88 -3.51 16.87
N LYS A 156 7.70 -2.60 15.94
CA LYS A 156 7.80 -1.15 16.17
C LYS A 156 6.45 -0.49 16.48
N ASN A 157 5.38 -1.29 16.63
CA ASN A 157 4.01 -0.84 16.89
C ASN A 157 3.49 0.19 15.87
N MET A 158 3.84 0.01 14.59
CA MET A 158 3.51 0.93 13.51
C MET A 158 3.07 0.21 12.25
N ALA A 159 2.30 0.88 11.39
CA ALA A 159 1.84 0.35 10.10
C ALA A 159 1.30 -1.09 10.21
N ASN A 160 1.76 -2.00 9.37
CA ASN A 160 1.32 -3.40 9.38
C ASN A 160 1.69 -4.16 10.67
N TRP A 161 2.74 -3.76 11.37
CA TRP A 161 3.09 -4.36 12.67
C TRP A 161 2.00 -4.12 13.72
N LYS A 162 1.34 -2.96 13.68
CA LYS A 162 0.22 -2.65 14.58
C LYS A 162 -1.05 -3.41 14.19
N SER A 163 -1.37 -3.48 12.88
CA SER A 163 -2.64 -4.04 12.40
C SER A 163 -2.60 -5.55 12.18
N LYS A 164 -1.43 -6.12 11.81
CA LYS A 164 -1.26 -7.53 11.42
C LYS A 164 0.03 -8.15 12.02
N PRO A 165 0.31 -8.02 13.33
CA PRO A 165 1.60 -8.41 13.93
C PRO A 165 1.92 -9.90 13.73
N ALA A 166 0.92 -10.79 13.78
CA ALA A 166 1.10 -12.22 13.58
C ALA A 166 1.59 -12.56 12.16
N THR A 167 1.02 -11.90 11.15
CA THR A 167 1.45 -12.05 9.76
C THR A 167 2.87 -11.52 9.56
N MET A 168 3.19 -10.37 10.16
CA MET A 168 4.49 -9.73 10.01
C MET A 168 5.60 -10.57 10.62
N ILE A 169 5.43 -11.05 11.86
CA ILE A 169 6.47 -11.86 12.51
C ILE A 169 6.66 -13.23 11.84
N ASN A 170 5.60 -13.81 11.28
CA ASN A 170 5.71 -15.02 10.48
C ASN A 170 6.51 -14.78 9.19
N LYS A 171 6.29 -13.67 8.48
CA LYS A 171 7.08 -13.31 7.30
C LYS A 171 8.59 -13.24 7.61
N VAL A 172 8.96 -12.64 8.75
CA VAL A 172 10.35 -12.58 9.20
C VAL A 172 10.92 -13.98 9.44
N ALA A 173 10.20 -14.83 10.16
CA ALA A 173 10.63 -16.20 10.43
C ALA A 173 10.87 -17.00 9.12
N VAL A 174 9.96 -16.89 8.17
CA VAL A 174 10.08 -17.55 6.86
C VAL A 174 11.28 -17.04 6.08
N SER A 175 11.48 -15.72 5.98
CA SER A 175 12.61 -15.11 5.24
C SER A 175 13.96 -15.55 5.83
N GLN A 176 14.11 -15.54 7.15
CA GLN A 176 15.32 -15.99 7.83
C GLN A 176 15.57 -17.48 7.63
N CYS A 177 14.53 -18.31 7.71
CA CYS A 177 14.63 -19.73 7.51
C CYS A 177 15.06 -20.09 6.07
N CYS A 178 14.51 -19.39 5.06
CA CYS A 178 14.92 -19.54 3.66
C CYS A 178 16.39 -19.20 3.45
N ARG A 179 16.89 -18.10 4.05
CA ARG A 179 18.30 -17.72 3.97
C ARG A 179 19.24 -18.74 4.60
N GLU A 180 18.80 -19.36 5.70
CA GLU A 180 19.60 -20.41 6.35
C GLU A 180 19.63 -21.71 5.55
N ALA A 181 18.48 -22.14 5.02
CA ALA A 181 18.39 -23.34 4.21
C ALA A 181 19.18 -23.22 2.88
N PHE A 182 19.06 -22.07 2.22
CA PHE A 182 19.58 -21.82 0.87
C PHE A 182 20.39 -20.52 0.78
N PRO A 183 21.51 -20.40 1.49
CA PRO A 183 22.24 -19.13 1.61
C PRO A 183 22.74 -18.56 0.27
N ARG A 184 23.00 -19.41 -0.72
CA ARG A 184 23.46 -18.97 -2.06
C ARG A 184 22.33 -18.25 -2.82
N ASP A 185 21.08 -18.71 -2.67
CA ASP A 185 19.93 -18.18 -3.41
C ASP A 185 19.43 -16.85 -2.81
N PHE A 186 19.81 -16.55 -1.56
CA PHE A 186 19.32 -15.41 -0.80
C PHE A 186 20.41 -14.50 -0.25
N GLN A 187 21.66 -14.64 -0.72
CA GLN A 187 22.78 -13.84 -0.24
C GLN A 187 22.57 -12.34 -0.51
N GLY A 188 22.69 -11.53 0.54
CA GLY A 188 22.58 -10.07 0.44
C GLY A 188 21.15 -9.56 0.21
N THR A 189 20.13 -10.41 0.36
CA THR A 189 18.73 -10.00 0.27
C THR A 189 18.09 -9.93 1.67
N TYR A 190 17.28 -8.89 1.88
CA TYR A 190 16.50 -8.70 3.09
C TYR A 190 15.05 -8.41 2.72
N SER A 191 14.12 -8.88 3.54
CA SER A 191 12.71 -8.52 3.40
C SER A 191 12.47 -7.12 3.96
N GLU A 192 11.40 -6.47 3.48
CA GLU A 192 11.01 -5.15 3.97
C GLU A 192 10.77 -5.15 5.48
N ASP A 193 10.13 -6.20 5.99
CA ASP A 193 9.81 -6.35 7.41
C ASP A 193 11.05 -6.38 8.29
N GLU A 194 12.14 -6.99 7.81
CA GLU A 194 13.44 -7.01 8.50
C GLU A 194 14.13 -5.64 8.45
N MET A 195 14.01 -4.92 7.35
CA MET A 195 14.59 -3.58 7.18
C MET A 195 13.89 -2.55 8.08
N VAL A 196 12.58 -2.62 8.21
CA VAL A 196 11.80 -1.78 9.16
C VAL A 196 12.27 -2.04 10.59
N ALA A 197 12.42 -3.30 10.98
CA ALA A 197 12.87 -3.66 12.32
C ALA A 197 14.30 -3.18 12.62
N ALA A 198 15.19 -3.21 11.64
CA ALA A 198 16.56 -2.70 11.76
C ALA A 198 16.66 -1.17 11.86
N GLY A 199 15.54 -0.44 11.71
CA GLY A 199 15.54 1.02 11.68
C GLY A 199 16.09 1.61 10.38
N ALA A 200 16.31 0.76 9.36
CA ALA A 200 16.75 1.19 8.03
C ALA A 200 15.60 1.82 7.22
N ILE A 201 14.37 1.70 7.71
CA ILE A 201 13.14 2.23 7.12
C ILE A 201 12.45 3.14 8.13
N PRO A 202 12.10 4.39 7.78
CA PRO A 202 11.27 5.23 8.61
C PRO A 202 9.91 4.57 8.90
N ALA A 203 9.46 4.75 10.09
CA ALA A 203 8.32 4.04 10.64
C ALA A 203 6.95 4.46 10.08
N ASP A 204 6.86 5.56 9.39
CA ASP A 204 5.66 6.14 8.77
C ASP A 204 5.47 5.70 7.30
N TYR A 205 6.30 4.77 6.81
CA TYR A 205 6.15 4.22 5.48
C TYR A 205 5.02 3.20 5.42
N THR A 206 3.98 3.49 4.66
CA THR A 206 2.89 2.55 4.36
C THR A 206 3.30 1.63 3.21
N VAL A 207 3.44 0.35 3.52
CA VAL A 207 3.67 -0.70 2.52
C VAL A 207 2.37 -0.94 1.74
N ILE A 208 2.45 -0.89 0.43
CA ILE A 208 1.40 -1.44 -0.43
C ILE A 208 1.46 -2.97 -0.26
N ASP A 209 0.40 -3.57 0.25
CA ASP A 209 0.32 -5.01 0.53
C ASP A 209 0.63 -5.83 -0.73
N GLU A 210 1.37 -6.94 -0.57
CA GLU A 210 1.76 -7.86 -1.66
C GLU A 210 0.57 -8.48 -2.41
N THR A 211 -0.65 -8.30 -1.91
CA THR A 211 -1.88 -8.81 -2.54
C THR A 211 -2.32 -7.99 -3.76
N GLY A 212 -1.64 -6.89 -4.10
CA GLY A 212 -2.03 -6.03 -5.22
C GLY A 212 -3.39 -5.33 -5.04
N ALA A 213 -4.01 -5.49 -3.89
CA ALA A 213 -5.06 -4.58 -3.48
C ALA A 213 -4.35 -3.29 -3.07
N ASP A 214 -4.49 -2.24 -3.88
CA ASP A 214 -4.29 -0.90 -3.39
C ASP A 214 -4.97 -0.83 -2.01
N PRO A 215 -4.34 -0.28 -0.96
CA PRO A 215 -5.11 0.09 0.21
C PRO A 215 -6.28 0.89 -0.36
N GLU A 216 -7.51 0.50 -0.03
CA GLU A 216 -8.65 1.38 -0.35
C GLU A 216 -8.20 2.78 0.01
N PRO A 217 -8.27 3.72 -0.94
CA PRO A 217 -7.72 5.05 -0.71
C PRO A 217 -8.28 5.50 0.64
N GLU A 218 -7.39 5.84 1.57
CA GLU A 218 -7.82 6.35 2.88
C GLU A 218 -8.81 7.45 2.56
N ASP A 219 -10.06 7.26 2.96
CA ASP A 219 -11.11 8.23 2.77
C ASP A 219 -10.96 9.31 3.85
N PRO A 220 -10.12 10.34 3.61
CA PRO A 220 -9.79 11.33 4.63
C PRO A 220 -11.00 12.21 4.93
N PRO A 221 -11.05 12.86 6.08
CA PRO A 221 -12.05 13.88 6.34
C PRO A 221 -11.86 15.05 5.35
N ILE A 222 -12.97 15.68 4.95
CA ILE A 222 -12.95 16.82 4.03
C ILE A 222 -12.14 17.99 4.57
N SER A 223 -11.46 18.68 3.67
CA SER A 223 -10.74 19.92 3.99
C SER A 223 -11.71 21.07 4.28
N GLN A 224 -11.20 22.14 4.88
CA GLN A 224 -11.97 23.36 5.10
C GLN A 224 -12.42 24.00 3.77
N GLU A 225 -11.61 23.89 2.74
CA GLU A 225 -11.93 24.41 1.40
C GLU A 225 -13.08 23.64 0.75
N GLN A 226 -13.07 22.30 0.84
CA GLN A 226 -14.17 21.45 0.36
C GLN A 226 -15.47 21.74 1.09
N ARG A 227 -15.41 21.94 2.40
CA ARG A 227 -16.58 22.35 3.19
C ARG A 227 -17.15 23.69 2.72
N GLN A 228 -16.28 24.68 2.50
CA GLN A 228 -16.70 26.00 1.99
C GLN A 228 -17.30 25.90 0.59
N ALA A 229 -16.74 25.06 -0.28
CA ALA A 229 -17.26 24.84 -1.64
C ALA A 229 -18.67 24.26 -1.63
N LEU A 230 -18.97 23.29 -0.74
CA LEU A 230 -20.31 22.70 -0.58
C LEU A 230 -21.34 23.77 -0.21
N PHE A 231 -21.05 24.57 0.83
CA PHE A 231 -21.97 25.64 1.24
C PHE A 231 -22.11 26.73 0.19
N LYS A 232 -21.02 27.10 -0.46
CA LYS A 232 -21.02 28.11 -1.52
C LYS A 232 -21.93 27.70 -2.68
N MET A 233 -21.79 26.44 -3.17
CA MET A 233 -22.62 25.93 -4.27
C MET A 233 -24.10 25.97 -3.91
N ALA A 234 -24.48 25.50 -2.71
CA ALA A 234 -25.87 25.54 -2.27
C ALA A 234 -26.40 26.97 -2.15
N HIS A 235 -25.63 27.89 -1.58
CA HIS A 235 -26.06 29.28 -1.39
C HIS A 235 -26.16 30.04 -2.71
N ASP A 236 -25.27 29.81 -3.66
CA ASP A 236 -25.27 30.49 -4.96
C ASP A 236 -26.49 30.12 -5.80
N HIS A 237 -27.05 28.91 -5.63
CA HIS A 237 -28.17 28.42 -6.43
C HIS A 237 -29.52 28.41 -5.70
N LEU A 238 -29.54 28.19 -4.39
CA LEU A 238 -30.79 28.03 -3.61
C LEU A 238 -31.02 29.17 -2.61
N GLY A 239 -30.04 30.10 -2.49
CA GLY A 239 -30.06 31.10 -1.42
C GLY A 239 -29.62 30.51 -0.06
N LYS A 240 -29.38 31.38 0.90
CA LYS A 240 -28.72 30.98 2.16
C LYS A 240 -29.56 30.04 3.02
N ASP A 241 -30.85 30.33 3.18
CA ASP A 241 -31.72 29.55 4.09
C ASP A 241 -32.11 28.20 3.48
N GLU A 242 -32.54 28.16 2.23
CA GLU A 242 -32.89 26.91 1.54
C GLU A 242 -31.63 26.07 1.24
N GLY A 243 -30.50 26.70 0.90
CA GLY A 243 -29.24 26.01 0.74
C GLY A 243 -28.76 25.29 2.01
N ASN A 244 -28.89 25.94 3.18
CA ASN A 244 -28.56 25.30 4.45
C ASN A 244 -29.50 24.11 4.77
N LYS A 245 -30.78 24.24 4.50
CA LYS A 245 -31.75 23.13 4.68
C LYS A 245 -31.43 21.96 3.76
N ALA A 246 -31.15 22.21 2.47
CA ALA A 246 -30.80 21.20 1.50
C ALA A 246 -29.54 20.42 1.95
N ILE A 247 -28.48 21.11 2.33
CA ILE A 247 -27.26 20.50 2.84
C ILE A 247 -27.54 19.66 4.09
N LEU A 248 -28.30 20.18 5.04
CA LEU A 248 -28.62 19.46 6.29
C LEU A 248 -29.41 18.20 5.99
N THR A 249 -30.38 18.24 5.09
CA THR A 249 -31.16 17.07 4.66
C THR A 249 -30.27 16.01 4.01
N LEU A 250 -29.38 16.41 3.11
CA LEU A 250 -28.43 15.50 2.45
C LEU A 250 -27.44 14.89 3.45
N ILE A 251 -26.90 15.67 4.38
CA ILE A 251 -26.03 15.16 5.44
C ILE A 251 -26.74 14.12 6.31
N GLN A 252 -27.99 14.39 6.68
CA GLN A 252 -28.80 13.48 7.51
C GLN A 252 -29.18 12.20 6.77
N SER A 253 -29.46 12.25 5.47
CA SER A 253 -29.75 11.04 4.67
C SER A 253 -28.55 10.08 4.61
N HIS A 254 -27.32 10.60 4.73
CA HIS A 254 -26.10 9.82 4.85
C HIS A 254 -25.69 9.48 6.31
N GLY A 255 -26.60 9.66 7.27
CA GLY A 255 -26.38 9.28 8.68
C GLY A 255 -25.45 10.21 9.44
N LEU A 256 -25.17 11.41 8.93
CA LEU A 256 -24.30 12.40 9.57
C LEU A 256 -25.14 13.52 10.19
N ASN A 257 -24.65 14.10 11.30
CA ASN A 257 -25.29 15.24 11.96
C ASN A 257 -24.60 16.58 11.64
N SER A 258 -23.45 16.54 11.01
CA SER A 258 -22.67 17.73 10.63
C SER A 258 -21.62 17.40 9.57
N THR A 259 -21.05 18.43 8.94
CA THR A 259 -19.90 18.27 8.02
C THR A 259 -18.59 17.98 8.75
N THR A 260 -18.57 18.00 10.09
CA THR A 260 -17.36 17.71 10.88
C THR A 260 -17.08 16.23 10.83
N GLY A 261 -15.90 15.85 10.32
CA GLY A 261 -15.51 14.44 10.15
C GLY A 261 -16.12 13.74 8.94
N MET A 262 -16.87 14.44 8.08
CA MET A 262 -17.36 13.91 6.81
C MET A 262 -16.17 13.44 5.96
N LYS A 263 -16.29 12.27 5.37
CA LYS A 263 -15.29 11.67 4.50
C LYS A 263 -15.38 12.23 3.08
N VAL A 264 -14.28 12.20 2.32
CA VAL A 264 -14.23 12.71 0.94
C VAL A 264 -15.18 11.92 0.02
N SER A 265 -15.32 10.61 0.20
CA SER A 265 -16.29 9.80 -0.55
C SER A 265 -17.74 10.28 -0.34
N THR A 266 -18.13 10.48 0.92
CA THR A 266 -19.45 10.98 1.28
C THR A 266 -19.68 12.41 0.76
N TYR A 267 -18.64 13.26 0.81
CA TYR A 267 -18.69 14.61 0.25
C TYR A 267 -18.97 14.59 -1.25
N ASN A 268 -18.30 13.74 -2.02
CA ASN A 268 -18.50 13.63 -3.47
C ASN A 268 -19.93 13.21 -3.79
N THR A 269 -20.47 12.21 -3.07
CA THR A 269 -21.87 11.78 -3.23
C THR A 269 -22.85 12.91 -2.92
N ILE A 270 -22.67 13.61 -1.80
CA ILE A 270 -23.53 14.74 -1.41
C ILE A 270 -23.45 15.89 -2.44
N MET A 271 -22.28 16.15 -3.02
CA MET A 271 -22.11 17.14 -4.07
C MET A 271 -22.88 16.76 -5.35
N GLU A 272 -22.84 15.50 -5.77
CA GLU A 272 -23.61 15.00 -6.92
C GLU A 272 -25.13 15.09 -6.67
N GLU A 273 -25.59 14.71 -5.49
CA GLU A 273 -27.01 14.81 -5.10
C GLU A 273 -27.47 16.26 -4.99
N LEU A 274 -26.62 17.17 -4.48
CA LEU A 274 -26.92 18.60 -4.44
C LEU A 274 -27.08 19.19 -5.85
N VAL A 275 -26.18 18.85 -6.76
CA VAL A 275 -26.26 19.27 -8.18
C VAL A 275 -27.55 18.75 -8.82
N SER A 276 -27.91 17.50 -8.61
CA SER A 276 -29.17 16.90 -9.11
C SER A 276 -30.39 17.63 -8.55
N THR A 277 -30.38 17.97 -7.26
CA THR A 277 -31.47 18.71 -6.59
C THR A 277 -31.62 20.12 -7.19
N ILE A 278 -30.52 20.83 -7.40
CA ILE A 278 -30.51 22.15 -8.03
C ILE A 278 -31.08 22.07 -9.44
N GLN A 279 -30.68 21.08 -10.23
CA GLN A 279 -31.18 20.88 -11.59
C GLN A 279 -32.67 20.57 -11.65
N SER A 280 -33.18 19.75 -10.71
CA SER A 280 -34.61 19.42 -10.66
C SER A 280 -35.46 20.64 -10.28
N LEU A 281 -34.99 21.50 -9.38
CA LEU A 281 -35.67 22.75 -9.01
C LEU A 281 -35.65 23.78 -10.13
N ALA A 282 -34.60 23.79 -10.95
CA ALA A 282 -34.50 24.67 -12.13
C ALA A 282 -35.38 24.22 -13.30
N ALA A 283 -35.76 22.93 -13.36
CA ALA A 283 -36.57 22.35 -14.43
C ALA A 283 -38.09 22.47 -14.21
N ASP A 284 -38.54 22.84 -12.99
CA ASP A 284 -39.99 23.04 -12.66
C ASP A 284 -40.24 24.52 -12.30
N PRO A 285 -40.44 25.41 -13.30
CA PRO A 285 -40.85 26.78 -13.02
C PRO A 285 -42.30 26.77 -12.59
N SER A 286 -42.56 27.02 -11.28
CA SER A 286 -43.88 27.26 -10.73
C SER A 286 -44.68 28.25 -11.61
N PRO A 287 -45.95 27.98 -11.95
CA PRO A 287 -46.70 28.92 -12.79
C PRO A 287 -46.85 30.25 -12.06
N ALA A 288 -46.51 31.33 -12.74
CA ALA A 288 -46.73 32.68 -12.28
C ALA A 288 -48.22 32.89 -11.98
N GLU A 289 -48.57 33.36 -10.78
CA GLU A 289 -49.88 33.86 -10.44
C GLU A 289 -50.28 34.96 -11.45
N GLU A 290 -51.34 34.73 -12.22
CA GLU A 290 -51.97 35.75 -13.04
C GLU A 290 -52.50 36.87 -12.16
N PRO A 291 -52.31 38.17 -12.49
CA PRO A 291 -52.92 39.26 -11.74
C PRO A 291 -54.40 39.28 -11.95
N ASP A 292 -55.19 39.28 -10.86
CA ASP A 292 -56.65 39.48 -10.80
C ASP A 292 -57.07 40.73 -11.62
N GLN A 293 -57.91 40.50 -12.61
CA GLN A 293 -58.59 41.57 -13.35
C GLN A 293 -59.62 42.19 -12.43
N VAL A 294 -59.37 43.41 -12.02
CA VAL A 294 -60.37 44.28 -11.39
C VAL A 294 -61.39 44.69 -12.40
N GLY A 295 -62.65 44.19 -12.24
CA GLY A 295 -63.81 44.58 -13.04
C GLY A 295 -64.14 46.08 -12.84
N GLU A 296 -64.32 46.75 -13.94
CA GLU A 296 -64.91 48.10 -13.97
C GLU A 296 -66.38 48.09 -13.48
N PRO A 297 -66.83 49.09 -12.76
CA PRO A 297 -68.24 49.22 -12.40
C PRO A 297 -69.00 49.87 -13.59
N GLU A 298 -70.01 49.17 -14.07
CA GLU A 298 -71.01 49.77 -14.96
C GLU A 298 -71.91 50.79 -14.22
N ASP A 299 -71.99 51.98 -14.81
CA ASP A 299 -72.96 53.01 -14.53
C ASP A 299 -74.37 52.60 -14.85
N GLN A 300 -75.31 52.70 -13.87
CA GLN A 300 -76.63 53.34 -13.97
C GLN A 300 -77.14 53.77 -12.61
#